data_88659a2c2e0d101a870a3418015b74d9
#
_entry.id   88659a2c2e0d101a870a3418015b74d9
#
_cell.length_a   1.000
_cell.length_b   1.000
_cell.length_c   1.000
_cell.angle_alpha   90.00
_cell.angle_beta   90.00
_cell.angle_gamma   90.00
#
_symmetry.space_group_name_H-M   'P 1'
#
loop_
_entity.id
_entity.type
_entity.pdbx_description
1 polymer ?
#
loop_
_entity_poly.entity_id
_entity_poly.type
_entity_poly.pdbx_seq_one_letter_code
_entity_poly.pdbx_strand_id
1 'polypeptide(L)'
;MTNDRFPISYTTIIFSPKMIFAHRSAFLWWQNVILVLFLNALVLMPITLHYASLKSYPLEQIVRNGLGSLTEKTYHALTQGTIWHDRYDGKTVLIEDTDAVVAVLLTPEIVEELKKDQRSQLILTETSWILSFPDGQRLTAKVKGNKERLTRLTSLEAVKAFVNQQWYNSNRAAVLAFLLLVASSVVYLGAGLVIGIGSLSLLLTRSARLFSLKSYSECLGLLVNCFGLPTLLAVLISFWVHNPIVIMNSQVFGTLLMLVLVFYKTQFRDEE
;
A
#
# COMPACT_ATOMS: atom_id res chain seq x y z
N MET A 1 19.38 8.49 -39.16
CA MET A 1 18.07 8.21 -38.57
C MET A 1 18.08 6.78 -38.06
N THR A 2 18.52 6.58 -36.85
CA THR A 2 18.44 5.27 -36.20
C THR A 2 16.98 4.98 -35.97
N ASN A 3 16.52 3.88 -36.51
CA ASN A 3 15.15 3.39 -36.38
C ASN A 3 15.01 2.87 -34.92
N ASP A 4 14.94 3.80 -33.98
CA ASP A 4 14.86 3.50 -32.55
C ASP A 4 13.53 2.82 -32.30
N ARG A 5 13.58 1.48 -32.24
CA ARG A 5 12.42 0.63 -31.98
C ARG A 5 11.98 0.82 -30.52
N PHE A 6 11.10 1.81 -30.30
CA PHE A 6 10.41 1.93 -29.01
C PHE A 6 9.62 0.66 -28.71
N PRO A 7 9.68 0.09 -27.47
CA PRO A 7 10.42 0.55 -26.29
C PRO A 7 11.83 -0.09 -26.14
N ILE A 8 12.28 -0.92 -27.08
CA ILE A 8 13.52 -1.72 -26.95
C ILE A 8 14.76 -0.83 -26.83
N SER A 9 14.81 0.27 -27.57
CA SER A 9 15.92 1.22 -27.50
C SER A 9 16.13 1.79 -26.09
N TYR A 10 15.08 1.91 -25.29
CA TYR A 10 15.16 2.40 -23.91
C TYR A 10 16.08 1.53 -23.05
N THR A 11 16.03 0.19 -23.22
CA THR A 11 16.84 -0.73 -22.40
C THR A 11 18.34 -0.56 -22.58
N THR A 12 18.79 -0.10 -23.74
CA THR A 12 20.20 0.17 -24.00
C THR A 12 20.66 1.53 -23.50
N ILE A 13 19.75 2.51 -23.49
CA ILE A 13 20.02 3.89 -23.08
C ILE A 13 20.31 3.98 -21.59
N ILE A 14 19.52 3.32 -20.74
CA ILE A 14 19.54 3.49 -19.28
C ILE A 14 20.81 3.03 -18.58
N PHE A 15 21.66 2.24 -19.24
CA PHE A 15 22.90 1.71 -18.64
C PHE A 15 24.12 2.62 -18.82
N SER A 16 24.05 3.64 -19.66
CA SER A 16 25.19 4.51 -19.93
C SER A 16 24.83 5.99 -19.70
N PRO A 17 25.51 6.70 -18.79
CA PRO A 17 25.31 8.12 -18.56
C PRO A 17 25.43 8.98 -19.83
N LYS A 18 26.36 8.66 -20.75
CA LYS A 18 26.49 9.36 -22.04
C LYS A 18 25.28 9.11 -22.93
N MET A 19 24.81 7.86 -23.02
CA MET A 19 23.64 7.50 -23.84
C MET A 19 22.34 8.15 -23.28
N ILE A 20 22.20 8.20 -21.95
CA ILE A 20 21.07 8.88 -21.28
C ILE A 20 20.99 10.33 -21.73
N PHE A 21 22.10 11.06 -21.74
CA PHE A 21 22.12 12.45 -22.16
C PHE A 21 21.93 12.62 -23.68
N ALA A 22 22.63 11.81 -24.50
CA ALA A 22 22.55 11.88 -25.96
C ALA A 22 21.11 11.62 -26.48
N HIS A 23 20.35 10.75 -25.81
CA HIS A 23 19.00 10.37 -26.19
C HIS A 23 17.90 11.07 -25.38
N ARG A 24 18.17 12.23 -24.74
CA ARG A 24 17.22 12.99 -23.93
C ARG A 24 15.97 13.47 -24.67
N SER A 25 16.08 13.60 -26.00
CA SER A 25 14.99 13.99 -26.90
C SER A 25 14.49 12.87 -27.82
N ALA A 26 14.94 11.62 -27.59
CA ALA A 26 14.62 10.48 -28.45
C ALA A 26 13.13 10.08 -28.41
N PHE A 27 12.47 10.30 -27.29
CA PHE A 27 11.09 9.87 -27.07
C PHE A 27 10.12 11.05 -27.02
N LEU A 28 8.93 10.84 -27.59
CA LEU A 28 7.81 11.77 -27.50
C LEU A 28 7.28 11.82 -26.05
N TRP A 29 6.62 12.91 -25.66
CA TRP A 29 6.11 13.08 -24.31
C TRP A 29 5.20 11.91 -23.82
N TRP A 30 4.33 11.39 -24.70
CA TRP A 30 3.46 10.27 -24.36
C TRP A 30 4.22 8.95 -24.21
N GLN A 31 5.33 8.76 -24.95
CA GLN A 31 6.22 7.60 -24.79
C GLN A 31 6.92 7.63 -23.44
N ASN A 32 7.38 8.80 -22.99
CA ASN A 32 7.93 9.00 -21.66
C ASN A 32 6.90 8.67 -20.57
N VAL A 33 5.63 9.08 -20.74
CA VAL A 33 4.54 8.72 -19.80
C VAL A 33 4.34 7.21 -19.76
N ILE A 34 4.29 6.53 -20.91
CA ILE A 34 4.15 5.06 -20.96
C ILE A 34 5.35 4.38 -20.26
N LEU A 35 6.58 4.84 -20.48
CA LEU A 35 7.75 4.31 -19.80
C LEU A 35 7.66 4.43 -18.29
N VAL A 36 7.29 5.60 -17.77
CA VAL A 36 7.12 5.82 -16.33
C VAL A 36 6.01 4.93 -15.76
N LEU A 37 4.87 4.81 -16.45
CA LEU A 37 3.78 3.93 -16.04
C LEU A 37 4.23 2.47 -16.01
N PHE A 38 4.92 2.01 -17.04
CA PHE A 38 5.42 0.64 -17.13
C PHE A 38 6.46 0.33 -16.04
N LEU A 39 7.44 1.21 -15.84
CA LEU A 39 8.47 1.04 -14.83
C LEU A 39 7.89 0.95 -13.41
N ASN A 40 6.94 1.82 -13.09
CA ASN A 40 6.28 1.78 -11.79
C ASN A 40 5.36 0.56 -11.62
N ALA A 41 4.72 0.09 -12.71
CA ALA A 41 3.96 -1.16 -12.69
C ALA A 41 4.86 -2.37 -12.37
N LEU A 42 6.09 -2.41 -12.89
CA LEU A 42 7.07 -3.44 -12.55
C LEU A 42 7.43 -3.43 -11.06
N VAL A 43 7.59 -2.24 -10.47
CA VAL A 43 7.86 -2.10 -9.02
C VAL A 43 6.69 -2.57 -8.18
N LEU A 44 5.46 -2.28 -8.60
CA LEU A 44 4.25 -2.67 -7.89
C LEU A 44 3.97 -4.18 -7.95
N MET A 45 4.51 -4.90 -8.93
CA MET A 45 4.27 -6.33 -9.09
C MET A 45 4.67 -7.16 -7.85
N PRO A 46 5.91 -7.09 -7.32
CA PRO A 46 6.28 -7.83 -6.10
C PRO A 46 5.48 -7.40 -4.87
N ILE A 47 5.17 -6.10 -4.75
CA ILE A 47 4.35 -5.57 -3.66
C ILE A 47 2.93 -6.17 -3.72
N THR A 48 2.35 -6.22 -4.91
CA THR A 48 1.01 -6.80 -5.14
C THR A 48 1.00 -8.29 -4.79
N LEU A 49 2.00 -9.05 -5.21
CA LEU A 49 2.14 -10.46 -4.89
C LEU A 49 2.27 -10.69 -3.38
N HIS A 50 3.04 -9.85 -2.70
CA HIS A 50 3.18 -9.89 -1.25
C HIS A 50 1.83 -9.63 -0.56
N TYR A 51 1.14 -8.55 -0.90
CA TYR A 51 -0.16 -8.24 -0.29
C TYR A 51 -1.21 -9.31 -0.59
N ALA A 52 -1.21 -9.89 -1.80
CA ALA A 52 -2.10 -10.98 -2.15
C ALA A 52 -1.83 -12.27 -1.34
N SER A 53 -0.59 -12.48 -0.88
CA SER A 53 -0.20 -13.63 -0.07
C SER A 53 -0.49 -13.48 1.43
N LEU A 54 -0.88 -12.29 1.91
CA LEU A 54 -1.19 -12.05 3.30
C LEU A 54 -2.33 -12.95 3.79
N LYS A 55 -2.10 -13.61 4.92
CA LYS A 55 -3.10 -14.44 5.60
C LYS A 55 -3.90 -13.66 6.64
N SER A 56 -3.36 -12.57 7.14
CA SER A 56 -3.99 -11.66 8.09
C SER A 56 -3.44 -10.25 7.89
N TYR A 57 -4.20 -9.24 8.31
CA TYR A 57 -3.77 -7.85 8.37
C TYR A 57 -4.30 -7.24 9.65
N PRO A 58 -3.45 -6.56 10.47
CA PRO A 58 -3.89 -6.01 11.75
C PRO A 58 -4.95 -4.92 11.56
N LEU A 59 -6.14 -5.12 12.13
CA LEU A 59 -7.23 -4.13 12.10
C LEU A 59 -6.79 -2.79 12.71
N GLU A 60 -5.93 -2.83 13.72
CA GLU A 60 -5.41 -1.65 14.42
C GLU A 60 -4.57 -0.72 13.51
N GLN A 61 -4.05 -1.22 12.38
CA GLN A 61 -3.38 -0.37 11.39
C GLN A 61 -4.36 0.42 10.50
N ILE A 62 -5.63 0.03 10.48
CA ILE A 62 -6.69 0.72 9.72
C ILE A 62 -7.53 1.58 10.65
N VAL A 63 -7.89 1.03 11.81
CA VAL A 63 -8.72 1.73 12.79
C VAL A 63 -7.99 1.73 14.13
N ARG A 64 -7.72 2.93 14.63
CA ARG A 64 -7.08 3.12 15.94
C ARG A 64 -7.91 2.43 17.03
N ASN A 65 -7.26 1.58 17.83
CA ASN A 65 -7.91 0.79 18.88
C ASN A 65 -9.03 -0.14 18.36
N GLY A 66 -8.85 -0.71 17.17
CA GLY A 66 -9.85 -1.53 16.47
C GLY A 66 -10.36 -2.76 17.25
N LEU A 67 -9.62 -3.25 18.24
CA LEU A 67 -9.98 -4.35 19.13
C LEU A 67 -10.11 -3.91 20.60
N GLY A 68 -10.34 -2.61 20.84
CA GLY A 68 -10.44 -2.04 22.19
C GLY A 68 -11.62 -2.55 23.01
N SER A 69 -12.63 -3.15 22.39
CA SER A 69 -13.72 -3.85 23.08
C SER A 69 -13.29 -5.14 23.75
N LEU A 70 -12.15 -5.72 23.35
CA LEU A 70 -11.59 -6.94 23.95
C LEU A 70 -10.60 -6.57 25.05
N THR A 71 -11.05 -6.74 26.30
CA THR A 71 -10.28 -6.56 27.54
C THR A 71 -10.17 -7.89 28.27
N GLU A 72 -9.37 -7.95 29.34
CA GLU A 72 -9.26 -9.13 30.20
C GLU A 72 -10.61 -9.54 30.82
N LYS A 73 -11.55 -8.61 30.97
CA LYS A 73 -12.91 -8.90 31.48
C LYS A 73 -13.85 -9.40 30.39
N THR A 74 -13.73 -8.86 29.17
CA THR A 74 -14.76 -9.06 28.13
C THR A 74 -14.48 -10.22 27.17
N TYR A 75 -13.19 -10.61 26.96
CA TYR A 75 -12.86 -11.60 25.94
C TYR A 75 -13.48 -13.01 26.23
N HIS A 76 -13.71 -13.34 27.48
CA HIS A 76 -14.32 -14.62 27.88
C HIS A 76 -15.72 -14.83 27.30
N ALA A 77 -16.46 -13.75 26.98
CA ALA A 77 -17.79 -13.85 26.38
C ALA A 77 -17.74 -14.65 25.04
N LEU A 78 -16.67 -14.49 24.27
CA LEU A 78 -16.54 -15.12 22.97
C LEU A 78 -16.09 -16.58 23.04
N THR A 79 -15.40 -16.97 24.12
CA THR A 79 -14.78 -18.31 24.23
C THR A 79 -15.79 -19.42 24.58
N GLN A 80 -17.05 -19.07 24.88
CA GLN A 80 -18.08 -20.01 25.32
C GLN A 80 -18.84 -20.69 24.18
N GLY A 81 -18.44 -20.49 22.93
CA GLY A 81 -19.14 -21.02 21.77
C GLY A 81 -18.28 -21.75 20.76
N THR A 82 -18.92 -22.16 19.68
CA THR A 82 -18.31 -22.84 18.54
C THR A 82 -18.77 -22.18 17.25
N ILE A 83 -17.92 -22.21 16.23
CA ILE A 83 -18.32 -21.81 14.88
C ILE A 83 -18.50 -23.08 14.06
N TRP A 84 -19.67 -23.22 13.47
CA TRP A 84 -20.05 -24.34 12.63
C TRP A 84 -20.75 -23.86 11.36
N HIS A 85 -20.26 -24.28 10.18
CA HIS A 85 -20.82 -23.87 8.88
C HIS A 85 -21.08 -22.36 8.77
N ASP A 86 -20.05 -21.55 9.10
CA ASP A 86 -20.10 -20.09 9.05
C ASP A 86 -21.18 -19.48 9.97
N ARG A 87 -21.56 -20.18 11.04
CA ARG A 87 -22.45 -19.69 12.08
C ARG A 87 -21.82 -19.88 13.45
N TYR A 88 -22.02 -18.90 14.30
CA TYR A 88 -21.65 -19.01 15.72
C TYR A 88 -22.81 -19.62 16.49
N ASP A 89 -22.49 -20.63 17.28
CA ASP A 89 -23.37 -21.30 18.23
C ASP A 89 -22.74 -21.24 19.63
N GLY A 90 -23.49 -20.70 20.59
CA GLY A 90 -23.01 -20.49 21.95
C GLY A 90 -24.08 -19.93 22.87
N LYS A 91 -23.65 -19.49 24.04
CA LYS A 91 -24.56 -18.86 25.01
C LYS A 91 -24.75 -17.39 24.69
N THR A 92 -25.96 -16.88 24.95
CA THR A 92 -26.23 -15.43 24.99
C THR A 92 -25.50 -14.81 26.16
N VAL A 93 -24.62 -13.87 25.90
CA VAL A 93 -23.78 -13.21 26.91
C VAL A 93 -23.69 -11.72 26.62
N LEU A 94 -23.82 -10.90 27.65
CA LEU A 94 -23.52 -9.48 27.63
C LEU A 94 -22.53 -9.20 28.75
N ILE A 95 -21.36 -8.71 28.42
CA ILE A 95 -20.35 -8.26 29.39
C ILE A 95 -20.02 -6.79 29.11
N GLU A 96 -20.15 -5.98 30.14
CA GLU A 96 -19.86 -4.56 30.10
C GLU A 96 -18.63 -4.25 30.98
N ASP A 97 -17.74 -3.46 30.43
CA ASP A 97 -16.63 -2.83 31.15
C ASP A 97 -16.77 -1.30 31.01
N THR A 98 -15.94 -0.55 31.67
CA THR A 98 -16.01 0.93 31.70
C THR A 98 -16.06 1.53 30.31
N ASP A 99 -15.18 1.08 29.40
CA ASP A 99 -15.01 1.63 28.05
C ASP A 99 -15.32 0.63 26.93
N ALA A 100 -15.81 -0.55 27.29
CA ALA A 100 -15.95 -1.67 26.38
C ALA A 100 -17.20 -2.50 26.65
N VAL A 101 -17.84 -2.96 25.57
CA VAL A 101 -18.99 -3.87 25.62
C VAL A 101 -18.76 -5.03 24.66
N VAL A 102 -18.95 -6.27 25.15
CA VAL A 102 -19.01 -7.46 24.29
C VAL A 102 -20.35 -8.13 24.45
N ALA A 103 -21.06 -8.24 23.34
CA ALA A 103 -22.41 -8.79 23.24
C ALA A 103 -22.41 -10.00 22.31
N VAL A 104 -22.98 -11.10 22.74
CA VAL A 104 -23.01 -12.36 22.00
C VAL A 104 -24.46 -12.87 21.93
N LEU A 105 -24.95 -13.11 20.71
CA LEU A 105 -26.27 -13.67 20.42
C LEU A 105 -27.44 -12.93 21.10
N LEU A 106 -27.37 -11.60 21.21
CA LEU A 106 -28.45 -10.79 21.74
C LEU A 106 -29.59 -10.65 20.71
N THR A 107 -30.79 -10.32 21.24
CA THR A 107 -31.95 -10.03 20.37
C THR A 107 -31.72 -8.75 19.56
N PRO A 108 -32.35 -8.63 18.38
CA PRO A 108 -32.17 -7.46 17.51
C PRO A 108 -32.50 -6.13 18.20
N GLU A 109 -33.48 -6.13 19.12
CA GLU A 109 -33.91 -4.93 19.87
C GLU A 109 -32.76 -4.42 20.75
N ILE A 110 -32.08 -5.33 21.47
CA ILE A 110 -30.95 -4.98 22.37
C ILE A 110 -29.75 -4.54 21.53
N VAL A 111 -29.53 -5.18 20.39
CA VAL A 111 -28.45 -4.78 19.45
C VAL A 111 -28.67 -3.35 18.94
N GLU A 112 -29.92 -2.97 18.62
CA GLU A 112 -30.24 -1.59 18.18
C GLU A 112 -30.08 -0.58 19.33
N GLU A 113 -30.36 -0.96 20.58
CA GLU A 113 -30.11 -0.12 21.73
C GLU A 113 -28.61 0.08 21.98
N LEU A 114 -27.80 -1.00 21.93
CA LEU A 114 -26.36 -0.93 22.05
C LEU A 114 -25.72 -0.06 20.97
N LYS A 115 -26.28 -0.02 19.77
CA LYS A 115 -25.76 0.85 18.70
C LYS A 115 -25.79 2.35 19.04
N LYS A 116 -26.55 2.78 20.03
CA LYS A 116 -26.60 4.18 20.51
C LYS A 116 -25.50 4.49 21.53
N ASP A 117 -24.86 3.46 22.09
CA ASP A 117 -23.79 3.59 23.06
C ASP A 117 -22.49 4.03 22.36
N GLN A 118 -21.76 4.94 22.97
CA GLN A 118 -20.51 5.50 22.44
C GLN A 118 -19.24 4.73 22.88
N ARG A 119 -19.39 3.64 23.65
CA ARG A 119 -18.27 2.78 24.05
C ARG A 119 -17.77 1.92 22.87
N SER A 120 -16.56 1.41 22.96
CA SER A 120 -16.08 0.38 22.04
C SER A 120 -16.88 -0.90 22.18
N GLN A 121 -17.48 -1.40 21.09
CA GLN A 121 -18.36 -2.56 21.14
C GLN A 121 -17.92 -3.65 20.18
N LEU A 122 -18.05 -4.88 20.62
CA LEU A 122 -17.98 -6.07 19.77
C LEU A 122 -19.27 -6.87 19.93
N ILE A 123 -20.09 -6.88 18.89
CA ILE A 123 -21.35 -7.60 18.86
C ILE A 123 -21.19 -8.80 17.93
N LEU A 124 -21.37 -9.99 18.47
CA LEU A 124 -21.37 -11.25 17.73
C LEU A 124 -22.81 -11.77 17.61
N THR A 125 -23.27 -11.80 16.37
CA THR A 125 -24.52 -12.46 15.99
C THR A 125 -24.21 -13.89 15.49
N GLU A 126 -25.22 -14.66 15.12
CA GLU A 126 -25.00 -15.99 14.54
C GLU A 126 -24.12 -15.96 13.29
N THR A 127 -24.22 -14.90 12.47
CA THR A 127 -23.59 -14.84 11.13
C THR A 127 -22.62 -13.71 10.94
N SER A 128 -22.55 -12.76 11.88
CA SER A 128 -21.74 -11.55 11.71
C SER A 128 -21.12 -11.05 13.00
N TRP A 129 -19.95 -10.44 12.82
CA TRP A 129 -19.24 -9.63 13.79
C TRP A 129 -19.51 -8.15 13.50
N ILE A 130 -19.88 -7.38 14.48
CA ILE A 130 -20.07 -5.93 14.37
C ILE A 130 -19.12 -5.29 15.38
N LEU A 131 -18.17 -4.51 14.88
CA LEU A 131 -17.26 -3.68 15.68
C LEU A 131 -17.76 -2.24 15.58
N SER A 132 -18.11 -1.64 16.71
CA SER A 132 -18.49 -0.23 16.79
C SER A 132 -17.46 0.52 17.63
N PHE A 133 -17.14 1.74 17.21
CA PHE A 133 -16.09 2.56 17.81
C PHE A 133 -16.69 3.84 18.42
N PRO A 134 -16.00 4.46 19.39
CA PRO A 134 -16.47 5.68 20.03
C PRO A 134 -16.71 6.86 19.08
N ASP A 135 -16.04 6.89 17.95
CA ASP A 135 -16.19 7.90 16.88
C ASP A 135 -17.40 7.68 15.98
N GLY A 136 -18.21 6.65 16.27
CA GLY A 136 -19.40 6.28 15.49
C GLY A 136 -19.12 5.42 14.28
N GLN A 137 -17.85 5.11 13.97
CA GLN A 137 -17.50 4.17 12.89
C GLN A 137 -17.96 2.75 13.26
N ARG A 138 -18.36 1.99 12.23
CA ARG A 138 -18.75 0.59 12.37
C ARG A 138 -18.13 -0.25 11.27
N LEU A 139 -17.61 -1.38 11.68
CA LEU A 139 -17.12 -2.40 10.77
C LEU A 139 -17.91 -3.68 10.97
N THR A 140 -18.31 -4.28 9.86
CA THR A 140 -19.00 -5.56 9.87
C THR A 140 -18.15 -6.62 9.18
N ALA A 141 -18.12 -7.80 9.76
CA ALA A 141 -17.47 -8.96 9.16
C ALA A 141 -18.40 -10.17 9.24
N LYS A 142 -18.35 -11.07 8.29
CA LYS A 142 -19.10 -12.32 8.35
C LYS A 142 -18.37 -13.31 9.24
N VAL A 143 -19.13 -14.07 10.02
CA VAL A 143 -18.57 -15.26 10.70
C VAL A 143 -18.14 -16.26 9.64
N LYS A 144 -16.91 -16.74 9.71
CA LYS A 144 -16.37 -17.76 8.82
C LYS A 144 -15.66 -18.83 9.63
N GLY A 145 -15.90 -20.08 9.30
CA GLY A 145 -15.24 -21.21 9.93
C GLY A 145 -16.06 -22.49 9.84
N ASN A 146 -15.36 -23.59 9.97
CA ASN A 146 -16.01 -24.89 9.98
C ASN A 146 -15.45 -25.72 11.15
N LYS A 147 -16.30 -25.98 12.15
CA LYS A 147 -15.97 -26.81 13.31
C LYS A 147 -14.87 -26.21 14.22
N GLU A 148 -14.86 -24.89 14.40
CA GLU A 148 -13.90 -24.20 15.28
C GLU A 148 -14.46 -24.06 16.71
N ARG A 149 -13.77 -24.65 17.70
CA ARG A 149 -14.12 -24.49 19.12
C ARG A 149 -13.36 -23.30 19.70
N LEU A 150 -14.08 -22.22 20.02
CA LEU A 150 -13.48 -21.02 20.60
C LEU A 150 -12.98 -21.21 22.05
N THR A 151 -13.43 -22.28 22.73
CA THR A 151 -12.90 -22.69 24.05
C THR A 151 -11.39 -22.99 24.06
N ARG A 152 -10.77 -23.18 22.90
CA ARG A 152 -9.32 -23.33 22.75
C ARG A 152 -8.54 -22.00 22.84
N LEU A 153 -9.23 -20.88 22.71
CA LEU A 153 -8.62 -19.55 22.83
C LEU A 153 -8.56 -19.19 24.33
N THR A 154 -7.42 -19.47 24.94
CA THR A 154 -7.25 -19.36 26.42
C THR A 154 -6.66 -18.02 26.86
N SER A 155 -6.31 -17.13 25.91
CA SER A 155 -5.74 -15.81 26.22
C SER A 155 -6.41 -14.70 25.43
N LEU A 156 -6.36 -13.48 25.96
CA LEU A 156 -6.84 -12.26 25.29
C LEU A 156 -6.20 -12.10 23.91
N GLU A 157 -4.88 -12.33 23.81
CA GLU A 157 -4.14 -12.18 22.55
C GLU A 157 -4.60 -13.21 21.50
N ALA A 158 -4.90 -14.44 21.91
CA ALA A 158 -5.42 -15.45 21.01
C ALA A 158 -6.81 -15.08 20.48
N VAL A 159 -7.68 -14.50 21.33
CA VAL A 159 -9.01 -14.01 20.93
C VAL A 159 -8.89 -12.80 20.01
N LYS A 160 -8.04 -11.84 20.32
CA LYS A 160 -7.76 -10.69 19.43
C LYS A 160 -7.27 -11.13 18.06
N ALA A 161 -6.31 -12.05 18.01
CA ALA A 161 -5.79 -12.60 16.76
C ALA A 161 -6.89 -13.31 15.95
N PHE A 162 -7.76 -14.07 16.62
CA PHE A 162 -8.87 -14.76 15.99
C PHE A 162 -9.90 -13.75 15.40
N VAL A 163 -10.34 -12.78 16.18
CA VAL A 163 -11.30 -11.74 15.70
C VAL A 163 -10.70 -10.94 14.54
N ASN A 164 -9.42 -10.58 14.63
CA ASN A 164 -8.70 -9.92 13.55
C ASN A 164 -8.67 -10.77 12.28
N GLN A 165 -8.43 -12.07 12.40
CA GLN A 165 -8.43 -12.99 11.26
C GLN A 165 -9.83 -13.14 10.65
N GLN A 166 -10.90 -13.22 11.46
CA GLN A 166 -12.28 -13.25 10.99
C GLN A 166 -12.62 -11.98 10.20
N TRP A 167 -12.26 -10.83 10.73
CA TRP A 167 -12.45 -9.55 10.05
C TRP A 167 -11.69 -9.49 8.72
N TYR A 168 -10.41 -9.86 8.71
CA TYR A 168 -9.60 -9.87 7.50
C TYR A 168 -10.16 -10.81 6.44
N ASN A 169 -10.51 -12.05 6.80
CA ASN A 169 -11.07 -13.03 5.87
C ASN A 169 -12.38 -12.55 5.22
N SER A 170 -13.19 -11.83 5.99
CA SER A 170 -14.44 -11.24 5.48
C SER A 170 -14.22 -10.05 4.55
N ASN A 171 -13.19 -9.24 4.83
CA ASN A 171 -12.92 -7.96 4.16
C ASN A 171 -11.68 -8.00 3.26
N ARG A 172 -11.12 -9.19 2.98
CA ARG A 172 -9.85 -9.36 2.26
C ARG A 172 -9.76 -8.56 0.98
N ALA A 173 -10.79 -8.60 0.15
CA ALA A 173 -10.80 -7.89 -1.14
C ALA A 173 -10.71 -6.36 -0.96
N ALA A 174 -11.46 -5.82 0.01
CA ALA A 174 -11.45 -4.39 0.31
C ALA A 174 -10.10 -3.94 0.90
N VAL A 175 -9.54 -4.74 1.82
CA VAL A 175 -8.21 -4.47 2.41
C VAL A 175 -7.13 -4.50 1.34
N LEU A 176 -7.13 -5.51 0.46
CA LEU A 176 -6.18 -5.58 -0.65
C LEU A 176 -6.32 -4.40 -1.60
N ALA A 177 -7.54 -4.04 -1.98
CA ALA A 177 -7.78 -2.88 -2.84
C ALA A 177 -7.26 -1.58 -2.21
N PHE A 178 -7.50 -1.39 -0.91
CA PHE A 178 -6.99 -0.24 -0.16
C PHE A 178 -5.46 -0.21 -0.12
N LEU A 179 -4.80 -1.32 0.22
CA LEU A 179 -3.35 -1.40 0.28
C LEU A 179 -2.70 -1.14 -1.08
N LEU A 180 -3.29 -1.70 -2.15
CA LEU A 180 -2.81 -1.47 -3.52
C LEU A 180 -3.03 -0.02 -3.97
N LEU A 181 -4.16 0.59 -3.60
CA LEU A 181 -4.41 2.01 -3.89
C LEU A 181 -3.35 2.89 -3.22
N VAL A 182 -3.09 2.66 -1.92
CA VAL A 182 -2.07 3.42 -1.18
C VAL A 182 -0.69 3.20 -1.77
N ALA A 183 -0.29 1.94 -2.02
CA ALA A 183 1.00 1.63 -2.60
C ALA A 183 1.18 2.26 -3.99
N SER A 184 0.16 2.15 -4.85
CA SER A 184 0.17 2.77 -6.18
C SER A 184 0.27 4.28 -6.09
N SER A 185 -0.51 4.91 -5.19
CA SER A 185 -0.46 6.36 -4.99
C SER A 185 0.94 6.82 -4.58
N VAL A 186 1.57 6.14 -3.63
CA VAL A 186 2.93 6.48 -3.17
C VAL A 186 3.93 6.37 -4.32
N VAL A 187 3.91 5.27 -5.06
CA VAL A 187 4.88 5.00 -6.13
C VAL A 187 4.69 5.95 -7.31
N TYR A 188 3.46 6.09 -7.82
CA TYR A 188 3.19 6.94 -9.01
C TYR A 188 3.29 8.43 -8.72
N LEU A 189 2.76 8.91 -7.58
CA LEU A 189 2.88 10.32 -7.20
C LEU A 189 4.35 10.66 -6.90
N GLY A 190 5.07 9.78 -6.20
CA GLY A 190 6.49 9.95 -5.93
C GLY A 190 7.31 10.08 -7.23
N ALA A 191 7.12 9.16 -8.16
CA ALA A 191 7.78 9.23 -9.48
C ALA A 191 7.40 10.50 -10.25
N GLY A 192 6.11 10.86 -10.26
CA GLY A 192 5.61 12.08 -10.93
C GLY A 192 6.23 13.34 -10.35
N LEU A 193 6.33 13.45 -9.03
CA LEU A 193 6.96 14.58 -8.36
C LEU A 193 8.46 14.68 -8.68
N VAL A 194 9.19 13.57 -8.62
CA VAL A 194 10.64 13.57 -8.90
C VAL A 194 10.91 13.95 -10.35
N ILE A 195 10.21 13.34 -11.30
CA ILE A 195 10.38 13.62 -12.72
C ILE A 195 9.88 15.02 -13.07
N GLY A 196 8.70 15.43 -12.57
CA GLY A 196 8.11 16.72 -12.88
C GLY A 196 8.89 17.88 -12.27
N ILE A 197 9.13 17.86 -10.97
CA ILE A 197 9.87 18.93 -10.26
C ILE A 197 11.33 18.94 -10.71
N GLY A 198 11.95 17.76 -10.86
CA GLY A 198 13.31 17.66 -11.35
C GLY A 198 13.48 18.22 -12.76
N SER A 199 12.55 17.95 -13.68
CA SER A 199 12.57 18.52 -15.04
C SER A 199 12.42 20.04 -15.03
N LEU A 200 11.55 20.56 -14.14
CA LEU A 200 11.38 22.00 -13.98
C LEU A 200 12.64 22.65 -13.41
N SER A 201 13.26 22.02 -12.41
CA SER A 201 14.52 22.48 -11.82
C SER A 201 15.65 22.54 -12.85
N LEU A 202 15.80 21.50 -13.66
CA LEU A 202 16.77 21.49 -14.76
C LEU A 202 16.47 22.60 -15.80
N LEU A 203 15.20 22.83 -16.13
CA LEU A 203 14.82 23.90 -17.05
C LEU A 203 15.20 25.29 -16.51
N LEU A 204 15.08 25.52 -15.20
CA LEU A 204 15.47 26.79 -14.59
C LEU A 204 16.99 27.08 -14.73
N THR A 205 17.82 26.04 -14.82
CA THR A 205 19.27 26.22 -15.06
C THR A 205 19.59 26.74 -16.47
N ARG A 206 18.62 26.67 -17.41
CA ARG A 206 18.76 27.24 -18.77
C ARG A 206 19.08 28.74 -18.74
N SER A 207 18.55 29.49 -17.77
CA SER A 207 18.77 30.93 -17.64
C SER A 207 20.26 31.27 -17.50
N ALA A 208 21.07 30.36 -16.97
CA ALA A 208 22.51 30.54 -16.79
C ALA A 208 23.32 30.28 -18.09
N ARG A 209 22.68 29.80 -19.19
CA ARG A 209 23.32 29.45 -20.46
C ARG A 209 24.52 28.48 -20.34
N LEU A 210 24.58 27.73 -19.26
CA LEU A 210 25.70 26.81 -18.96
C LEU A 210 25.56 25.45 -19.62
N PHE A 211 24.32 25.06 -20.01
CA PHE A 211 23.96 23.72 -20.47
C PHE A 211 23.27 23.73 -21.83
N SER A 212 23.39 22.62 -22.56
CA SER A 212 22.75 22.40 -23.87
C SER A 212 21.27 22.02 -23.78
N LEU A 213 20.64 22.03 -22.59
CA LEU A 213 19.21 21.74 -22.40
C LEU A 213 18.35 22.91 -22.89
N LYS A 214 17.49 22.67 -23.88
CA LYS A 214 16.73 23.74 -24.57
C LYS A 214 15.26 23.79 -24.21
N SER A 215 14.65 22.65 -23.88
CA SER A 215 13.21 22.54 -23.67
C SER A 215 12.84 21.71 -22.45
N TYR A 216 11.62 21.90 -21.92
CA TYR A 216 11.09 21.06 -20.85
C TYR A 216 11.02 19.58 -21.27
N SER A 217 10.69 19.30 -22.53
CA SER A 217 10.63 17.92 -23.05
C SER A 217 11.99 17.22 -23.00
N GLU A 218 13.10 17.93 -23.27
CA GLU A 218 14.45 17.39 -23.12
C GLU A 218 14.81 17.10 -21.66
N CYS A 219 14.46 18.01 -20.75
CA CYS A 219 14.67 17.83 -19.32
C CYS A 219 13.86 16.62 -18.80
N LEU A 220 12.61 16.48 -19.25
CA LEU A 220 11.72 15.38 -18.92
C LEU A 220 12.29 14.05 -19.45
N GLY A 221 12.68 13.99 -20.72
CA GLY A 221 13.28 12.79 -21.32
C GLY A 221 14.59 12.40 -20.62
N LEU A 222 15.43 13.39 -20.27
CA LEU A 222 16.65 13.16 -19.50
C LEU A 222 16.34 12.49 -18.14
N LEU A 223 15.37 13.02 -17.39
CA LEU A 223 15.00 12.45 -16.09
C LEU A 223 14.33 11.08 -16.21
N VAL A 224 13.47 10.86 -17.21
CA VAL A 224 12.88 9.54 -17.46
C VAL A 224 13.97 8.53 -17.79
N ASN A 225 15.00 8.90 -18.56
CA ASN A 225 16.13 8.03 -18.84
C ASN A 225 16.98 7.76 -17.58
N CYS A 226 17.20 8.78 -16.72
CA CYS A 226 17.87 8.61 -15.42
C CYS A 226 17.07 7.74 -14.45
N PHE A 227 15.75 7.72 -14.56
CA PHE A 227 14.85 6.98 -13.68
C PHE A 227 14.86 5.46 -13.97
N GLY A 228 15.22 5.05 -15.18
CA GLY A 228 15.12 3.65 -15.64
C GLY A 228 15.92 2.66 -14.82
N LEU A 229 17.26 2.81 -14.78
CA LEU A 229 18.11 1.88 -14.05
C LEU A 229 17.83 1.83 -12.55
N PRO A 230 17.68 2.98 -11.84
CA PRO A 230 17.27 2.96 -10.44
C PRO A 230 15.93 2.24 -10.19
N THR A 231 14.98 2.35 -11.11
CA THR A 231 13.71 1.64 -11.00
C THR A 231 13.90 0.13 -11.14
N LEU A 232 14.74 -0.34 -12.05
CA LEU A 232 15.05 -1.77 -12.15
C LEU A 232 15.72 -2.31 -10.87
N LEU A 233 16.61 -1.54 -10.26
CA LEU A 233 17.18 -1.87 -8.95
C LEU A 233 16.11 -1.88 -7.85
N ALA A 234 15.19 -0.92 -7.85
CA ALA A 234 14.08 -0.88 -6.92
C ALA A 234 13.13 -2.09 -7.07
N VAL A 235 12.91 -2.58 -8.31
CA VAL A 235 12.18 -3.85 -8.56
C VAL A 235 12.88 -5.01 -7.85
N LEU A 236 14.20 -5.12 -7.96
CA LEU A 236 14.95 -6.17 -7.26
C LEU A 236 14.79 -6.03 -5.74
N ILE A 237 14.93 -4.83 -5.19
CA ILE A 237 14.75 -4.57 -3.75
C ILE A 237 13.33 -4.94 -3.30
N SER A 238 12.32 -4.71 -4.12
CA SER A 238 10.92 -4.95 -3.78
C SER A 238 10.54 -6.42 -3.57
N PHE A 239 11.39 -7.37 -3.99
CA PHE A 239 11.22 -8.79 -3.67
C PHE A 239 11.51 -9.12 -2.20
N TRP A 240 12.32 -8.30 -1.52
CA TRP A 240 12.65 -8.48 -0.09
C TRP A 240 12.01 -7.42 0.80
N VAL A 241 11.89 -6.20 0.29
CA VAL A 241 11.33 -5.07 1.04
C VAL A 241 9.99 -4.69 0.41
N HIS A 242 8.88 -4.97 1.12
CA HIS A 242 7.53 -4.73 0.59
C HIS A 242 6.92 -3.40 1.06
N ASN A 243 7.75 -2.48 1.56
CA ASN A 243 7.33 -1.15 1.99
C ASN A 243 7.42 -0.16 0.81
N PRO A 244 6.29 0.37 0.30
CA PRO A 244 6.26 1.27 -0.86
C PRO A 244 7.10 2.55 -0.66
N ILE A 245 7.18 3.06 0.57
CA ILE A 245 7.94 4.28 0.89
C ILE A 245 9.45 4.02 0.75
N VAL A 246 9.93 2.88 1.24
CA VAL A 246 11.36 2.51 1.13
C VAL A 246 11.73 2.34 -0.34
N ILE A 247 10.86 1.69 -1.12
CA ILE A 247 11.08 1.46 -2.55
C ILE A 247 11.08 2.77 -3.32
N MET A 248 10.11 3.65 -3.07
CA MET A 248 10.05 4.99 -3.65
C MET A 248 11.34 5.79 -3.34
N ASN A 249 11.78 5.79 -2.08
CA ASN A 249 13.01 6.47 -1.69
C ASN A 249 14.22 5.91 -2.44
N SER A 250 14.31 4.59 -2.62
CA SER A 250 15.39 3.96 -3.40
C SER A 250 15.39 4.43 -4.86
N GLN A 251 14.22 4.57 -5.49
CA GLN A 251 14.09 5.14 -6.83
C GLN A 251 14.53 6.60 -6.88
N VAL A 252 14.09 7.42 -5.92
CA VAL A 252 14.45 8.85 -5.85
C VAL A 252 15.95 9.03 -5.71
N PHE A 253 16.57 8.39 -4.71
CA PHE A 253 18.01 8.49 -4.47
C PHE A 253 18.81 7.96 -5.66
N GLY A 254 18.40 6.82 -6.22
CA GLY A 254 19.03 6.25 -7.40
C GLY A 254 18.94 7.18 -8.62
N THR A 255 17.79 7.82 -8.83
CA THR A 255 17.58 8.78 -9.93
C THR A 255 18.47 10.01 -9.77
N LEU A 256 18.55 10.57 -8.55
CA LEU A 256 19.44 11.69 -8.27
C LEU A 256 20.90 11.31 -8.47
N LEU A 257 21.31 10.13 -7.99
CA LEU A 257 22.65 9.63 -8.20
C LEU A 257 22.97 9.46 -9.70
N MET A 258 22.03 8.89 -10.47
CA MET A 258 22.20 8.75 -11.92
C MET A 258 22.29 10.11 -12.61
N LEU A 259 21.49 11.08 -12.20
CA LEU A 259 21.56 12.45 -12.74
C LEU A 259 22.93 13.10 -12.48
N VAL A 260 23.47 12.92 -11.26
CA VAL A 260 24.81 13.40 -10.91
C VAL A 260 25.89 12.71 -11.76
N LEU A 261 25.76 11.39 -11.99
CA LEU A 261 26.70 10.64 -12.85
C LEU A 261 26.61 11.12 -14.31
N VAL A 262 25.42 11.39 -14.81
CA VAL A 262 25.24 11.96 -16.17
C VAL A 262 25.89 13.34 -16.24
N PHE A 263 25.65 14.20 -15.25
CA PHE A 263 26.28 15.51 -15.19
C PHE A 263 27.81 15.42 -15.15
N TYR A 264 28.36 14.55 -14.29
CA TYR A 264 29.80 14.37 -14.18
C TYR A 264 30.43 13.92 -15.51
N LYS A 265 29.75 13.06 -16.28
CA LYS A 265 30.26 12.51 -17.55
C LYS A 265 30.06 13.42 -18.76
N THR A 266 29.02 14.27 -18.76
CA THR A 266 28.64 15.06 -19.95
C THR A 266 28.63 16.57 -19.70
N GLN A 267 28.67 17.00 -18.44
CA GLN A 267 28.49 18.40 -18.02
C GLN A 267 27.23 19.05 -18.66
N PHE A 268 26.28 18.21 -19.07
CA PHE A 268 25.07 18.57 -19.83
C PHE A 268 25.38 19.39 -21.10
N ARG A 269 26.52 19.10 -21.74
CA ARG A 269 26.94 19.70 -23.01
C ARG A 269 26.96 18.65 -24.10
N ASP A 270 26.53 19.06 -25.32
CA ASP A 270 26.64 18.21 -26.48
C ASP A 270 28.15 18.09 -26.82
N GLU A 271 28.63 16.88 -27.12
CA GLU A 271 29.99 16.64 -27.64
C GLU A 271 30.04 17.30 -29.02
N GLU A 272 30.98 18.23 -29.27
CA GLU A 272 31.23 18.85 -30.57
C GLU A 272 31.79 17.82 -31.58
#